data_dd52e8ddb3b2f210ca34855d00a78ce7
#
_entry.id   dd52e8ddb3b2f210ca34855d00a78ce7
#
_cell.length_a   1.000
_cell.length_b   1.000
_cell.length_c   1.000
_cell.angle_alpha   90.00
_cell.angle_beta   90.00
_cell.angle_gamma   90.00
#
_symmetry.space_group_name_H-M   'P 1'
#
loop_
_entity.id
_entity.type
_entity.pdbx_description
1 polymer ?
#
loop_
_entity_poly.entity_id
_entity_poly.type
_entity_poly.pdbx_seq_one_letter_code
_entity_poly.pdbx_strand_id
1 'polypeptide(L)'
;MKKTMIALATLLTFSASGVSAAEINVAVAANFTAPIKEISAIYEKESGNKILASFGATGAFYAQIKNGAPYQVLFAADAKTPKKIVDEGLGIDAKPYAFGKLVLWSSADNFIKQDPNFILSDAVKKIAVANPKLAPYGEAAYQTMEKWGNLKKVEPKFVTGDNIGKTFQYAKTANAQVGFVALSQVYKNGKFTFGSGWIIPADCYKPIRQDS
;
A
#
# COMPACT_ATOMS: atom_id res chain seq x y z
N MET A 1 12.60 63.54 -55.74
CA MET A 1 12.67 63.21 -54.30
C MET A 1 11.73 62.03 -54.04
N LYS A 2 12.26 60.80 -53.98
CA LYS A 2 11.47 59.56 -53.68
C LYS A 2 11.65 59.23 -52.22
N LYS A 3 10.56 59.27 -51.44
CA LYS A 3 10.54 58.83 -50.01
C LYS A 3 10.30 57.34 -49.96
N THR A 4 11.30 56.57 -49.49
CA THR A 4 11.21 55.19 -49.27
C THR A 4 10.68 54.94 -47.80
N MET A 5 9.46 54.41 -47.66
CA MET A 5 8.91 53.93 -46.36
C MET A 5 9.45 52.55 -46.11
N ILE A 6 10.22 52.41 -45.05
CA ILE A 6 10.64 51.09 -44.50
C ILE A 6 9.57 50.64 -43.46
N ALA A 7 8.79 49.63 -43.78
CA ALA A 7 7.85 49.02 -42.87
C ALA A 7 8.64 48.01 -41.97
N LEU A 8 8.74 48.31 -40.69
CA LEU A 8 9.33 47.43 -39.67
C LEU A 8 8.29 46.39 -39.22
N ALA A 9 8.36 45.20 -39.77
CA ALA A 9 7.51 44.07 -39.32
C ALA A 9 8.06 43.48 -38.03
N THR A 10 7.40 43.77 -36.93
CA THR A 10 7.72 43.18 -35.61
C THR A 10 7.14 41.76 -35.57
N LEU A 11 8.00 40.74 -35.72
CA LEU A 11 7.63 39.31 -35.46
C LEU A 11 7.45 39.12 -33.96
N LEU A 12 6.21 39.00 -33.48
CA LEU A 12 5.91 38.47 -32.16
C LEU A 12 6.16 36.96 -32.18
N THR A 13 7.30 36.52 -31.65
CA THR A 13 7.54 35.11 -31.36
C THR A 13 6.74 34.76 -30.11
N PHE A 14 5.60 34.09 -30.29
CA PHE A 14 4.89 33.38 -29.20
C PHE A 14 5.78 32.20 -28.75
N SER A 15 6.53 32.41 -27.69
CA SER A 15 7.18 31.30 -26.98
C SER A 15 6.08 30.42 -26.35
N ALA A 16 5.69 29.36 -27.02
CA ALA A 16 4.90 28.32 -26.42
C ALA A 16 5.73 27.70 -25.26
N SER A 17 5.48 28.16 -24.03
CA SER A 17 5.98 27.51 -22.83
C SER A 17 5.38 26.11 -22.81
N GLY A 18 6.12 25.13 -23.32
CA GLY A 18 5.73 23.73 -23.21
C GLY A 18 5.53 23.43 -21.74
N VAL A 19 4.32 23.05 -21.34
CA VAL A 19 4.04 22.50 -19.99
C VAL A 19 4.87 21.22 -19.90
N SER A 20 6.02 21.30 -19.22
CA SER A 20 6.81 20.12 -18.90
C SER A 20 6.01 19.24 -17.94
N ALA A 21 5.82 17.98 -18.31
CA ALA A 21 5.21 17.01 -17.43
C ALA A 21 6.00 16.92 -16.11
N ALA A 22 5.34 17.15 -14.98
CA ALA A 22 5.97 17.02 -13.67
C ALA A 22 6.08 15.54 -13.27
N GLU A 23 7.19 15.16 -12.65
CA GLU A 23 7.36 13.87 -12.01
C GLU A 23 7.01 13.99 -10.52
N ILE A 24 6.11 13.13 -10.03
CA ILE A 24 5.63 13.14 -8.65
C ILE A 24 6.09 11.86 -7.96
N ASN A 25 6.98 11.99 -6.98
CA ASN A 25 7.46 10.86 -6.18
C ASN A 25 6.44 10.51 -5.10
N VAL A 26 5.92 9.30 -5.15
CA VAL A 26 4.85 8.83 -4.26
C VAL A 26 5.30 7.61 -3.48
N ALA A 27 5.27 7.71 -2.15
CA ALA A 27 5.45 6.57 -1.25
C ALA A 27 4.10 5.87 -1.05
N VAL A 28 4.02 4.59 -1.30
CA VAL A 28 2.76 3.83 -1.28
C VAL A 28 2.90 2.59 -0.42
N ALA A 29 2.08 2.47 0.62
CA ALA A 29 1.99 1.25 1.39
C ALA A 29 1.60 0.06 0.49
N ALA A 30 2.31 -1.06 0.62
CA ALA A 30 2.25 -2.17 -0.33
C ALA A 30 0.87 -2.82 -0.51
N ASN A 31 -0.06 -2.65 0.45
CA ASN A 31 -1.46 -3.06 0.31
C ASN A 31 -2.22 -2.28 -0.77
N PHE A 32 -1.77 -1.06 -1.10
CA PHE A 32 -2.43 -0.17 -2.05
C PHE A 32 -1.81 -0.23 -3.46
N THR A 33 -0.87 -1.17 -3.70
CA THR A 33 -0.14 -1.30 -4.98
C THR A 33 -1.05 -1.45 -6.19
N ALA A 34 -2.07 -2.31 -6.14
CA ALA A 34 -2.96 -2.51 -7.29
C ALA A 34 -3.86 -1.29 -7.53
N PRO A 35 -4.56 -0.73 -6.51
CA PRO A 35 -5.36 0.47 -6.70
C PRO A 35 -4.57 1.68 -7.21
N ILE A 36 -3.39 1.96 -6.63
CA ILE A 36 -2.62 3.15 -7.05
C ILE A 36 -2.14 3.06 -8.49
N LYS A 37 -1.83 1.88 -8.99
CA LYS A 37 -1.45 1.70 -10.40
C LYS A 37 -2.59 2.05 -11.36
N GLU A 38 -3.81 1.67 -11.01
CA GLU A 38 -5.01 2.02 -11.80
C GLU A 38 -5.29 3.54 -11.72
N ILE A 39 -5.20 4.13 -10.52
CA ILE A 39 -5.37 5.58 -10.29
C ILE A 39 -4.28 6.38 -11.02
N SER A 40 -3.02 5.98 -10.90
CA SER A 40 -1.90 6.66 -11.57
C SER A 40 -2.07 6.70 -13.08
N ALA A 41 -2.48 5.59 -13.69
CA ALA A 41 -2.69 5.52 -15.14
C ALA A 41 -3.79 6.51 -15.61
N ILE A 42 -4.85 6.70 -14.82
CA ILE A 42 -5.91 7.68 -15.12
C ILE A 42 -5.36 9.10 -14.94
N TYR A 43 -4.71 9.38 -13.80
CA TYR A 43 -4.15 10.69 -13.49
C TYR A 43 -3.11 11.14 -14.52
N GLU A 44 -2.18 10.27 -14.90
CA GLU A 44 -1.14 10.53 -15.90
C GLU A 44 -1.74 10.88 -17.26
N LYS A 45 -2.80 10.16 -17.65
CA LYS A 45 -3.53 10.43 -18.91
C LYS A 45 -4.23 11.78 -18.90
N GLU A 46 -4.80 12.19 -17.76
CA GLU A 46 -5.59 13.42 -17.64
C GLU A 46 -4.72 14.65 -17.41
N SER A 47 -3.66 14.52 -16.61
CA SER A 47 -2.81 15.65 -16.21
C SER A 47 -1.57 15.85 -17.06
N GLY A 48 -1.12 14.81 -17.76
CA GLY A 48 0.18 14.77 -18.44
C GLY A 48 1.37 14.60 -17.48
N ASN A 49 1.16 14.63 -16.16
CA ASN A 49 2.20 14.42 -15.16
C ASN A 49 2.51 12.92 -14.99
N LYS A 50 3.65 12.58 -14.39
CA LYS A 50 4.11 11.22 -14.20
C LYS A 50 4.18 10.84 -12.73
N ILE A 51 3.68 9.67 -12.35
CA ILE A 51 3.72 9.16 -10.99
C ILE A 51 4.87 8.17 -10.83
N LEU A 52 5.85 8.51 -9.99
CA LEU A 52 6.96 7.64 -9.62
C LEU A 52 6.66 6.98 -8.27
N ALA A 53 5.94 5.86 -8.31
CA ALA A 53 5.48 5.16 -7.11
C ALA A 53 6.54 4.20 -6.56
N SER A 54 6.89 4.36 -5.28
CA SER A 54 7.67 3.41 -4.48
C SER A 54 6.76 2.62 -3.56
N PHE A 55 6.97 1.31 -3.44
CA PHE A 55 6.11 0.43 -2.64
C PHE A 55 6.85 -0.17 -1.44
N GLY A 56 6.25 -0.10 -0.24
CA GLY A 56 6.90 -0.56 0.97
C GLY A 56 6.00 -0.63 2.20
N ALA A 57 6.61 -0.72 3.38
CA ALA A 57 5.91 -0.60 4.65
C ALA A 57 5.77 0.87 5.05
N THR A 58 4.64 1.22 5.66
CA THR A 58 4.36 2.57 6.17
C THR A 58 5.48 3.09 7.10
N GLY A 59 5.90 2.27 8.07
CA GLY A 59 6.97 2.64 9.00
C GLY A 59 8.34 2.83 8.35
N ALA A 60 8.63 2.09 7.27
CA ALA A 60 9.87 2.28 6.50
C ALA A 60 9.85 3.61 5.73
N PHE A 61 8.71 4.00 5.16
CA PHE A 61 8.55 5.29 4.50
C PHE A 61 8.66 6.46 5.49
N TYR A 62 8.08 6.32 6.69
CA TYR A 62 8.27 7.32 7.73
C TYR A 62 9.77 7.55 8.03
N ALA A 63 10.53 6.47 8.20
CA ALA A 63 11.98 6.59 8.44
C ALA A 63 12.72 7.25 7.27
N GLN A 64 12.34 6.94 6.02
CA GLN A 64 12.92 7.56 4.82
C GLN A 64 12.58 9.05 4.73
N ILE A 65 11.33 9.44 4.96
CA ILE A 65 10.87 10.85 4.95
C ILE A 65 11.62 11.64 6.03
N LYS A 66 11.75 11.08 7.23
CA LYS A 66 12.51 11.70 8.33
C LYS A 66 13.99 11.92 7.99
N ASN A 67 14.55 11.09 7.11
CA ASN A 67 15.92 11.22 6.61
C ASN A 67 16.01 11.98 5.27
N GLY A 68 14.96 12.73 4.89
CA GLY A 68 14.99 13.62 3.73
C GLY A 68 14.70 12.97 2.38
N ALA A 69 14.07 11.78 2.36
CA ALA A 69 13.64 11.19 1.10
C ALA A 69 12.61 12.10 0.38
N PRO A 70 12.74 12.32 -0.95
CA PRO A 70 11.99 13.34 -1.67
C PRO A 70 10.58 12.89 -2.09
N TYR A 71 9.83 12.28 -1.17
CA TYR A 71 8.44 11.93 -1.42
C TYR A 71 7.54 13.16 -1.27
N GLN A 72 6.69 13.40 -2.24
CA GLN A 72 5.72 14.49 -2.27
C GLN A 72 4.35 14.05 -1.74
N VAL A 73 4.04 12.76 -1.84
CA VAL A 73 2.81 12.17 -1.33
C VAL A 73 3.11 10.83 -0.66
N LEU A 74 2.44 10.57 0.47
CA LEU A 74 2.45 9.28 1.15
C LEU A 74 1.04 8.71 1.21
N PHE A 75 0.83 7.52 0.67
CA PHE A 75 -0.34 6.68 0.94
C PHE A 75 0.00 5.65 2.01
N ALA A 76 -0.28 5.97 3.26
CA ALA A 76 0.02 5.09 4.41
C ALA A 76 -1.04 4.01 4.59
N ALA A 77 -0.70 2.92 5.26
CA ALA A 77 -1.66 1.89 5.67
C ALA A 77 -2.19 2.11 7.11
N ASP A 78 -1.92 3.25 7.71
CA ASP A 78 -2.45 3.68 9.00
C ASP A 78 -2.71 5.19 9.00
N ALA A 79 -3.38 5.68 10.06
CA ALA A 79 -3.65 7.12 10.26
C ALA A 79 -2.59 7.77 11.18
N LYS A 80 -1.90 6.98 12.02
CA LYS A 80 -0.94 7.51 13.00
C LYS A 80 0.33 8.08 12.36
N THR A 81 0.78 7.43 11.28
CA THR A 81 2.03 7.82 10.61
C THR A 81 1.90 9.13 9.84
N PRO A 82 0.90 9.36 8.96
CA PRO A 82 0.68 10.67 8.33
C PRO A 82 0.48 11.79 9.36
N LYS A 83 -0.33 11.54 10.40
CA LYS A 83 -0.48 12.51 11.49
C LYS A 83 0.87 12.87 12.13
N LYS A 84 1.71 11.89 12.44
CA LYS A 84 3.03 12.11 13.02
C LYS A 84 3.95 12.91 12.11
N ILE A 85 3.92 12.66 10.80
CA ILE A 85 4.68 13.41 9.79
C ILE A 85 4.26 14.88 9.81
N VAL A 86 2.96 15.16 9.88
CA VAL A 86 2.42 16.53 9.99
C VAL A 86 2.83 17.18 11.32
N ASP A 87 2.68 16.48 12.45
CA ASP A 87 3.04 16.98 13.78
C ASP A 87 4.55 17.31 13.89
N GLU A 88 5.41 16.61 13.16
CA GLU A 88 6.86 16.84 13.08
C GLU A 88 7.24 17.93 12.04
N GLY A 89 6.28 18.52 11.33
CA GLY A 89 6.51 19.55 10.32
C GLY A 89 7.14 19.02 9.02
N LEU A 90 7.08 17.70 8.79
CA LEU A 90 7.65 17.03 7.62
C LEU A 90 6.61 16.83 6.49
N GLY A 91 5.38 17.25 6.70
CA GLY A 91 4.30 17.17 5.74
C GLY A 91 3.12 18.06 6.14
N ILE A 92 2.13 18.12 5.27
CA ILE A 92 0.89 18.89 5.46
C ILE A 92 -0.30 17.96 5.22
N ASP A 93 -1.42 18.22 5.90
CA ASP A 93 -2.77 17.82 5.50
C ASP A 93 -3.01 16.29 5.41
N ALA A 94 -2.90 15.59 6.56
CA ALA A 94 -3.24 14.17 6.62
C ALA A 94 -4.75 13.93 6.53
N LYS A 95 -5.20 13.15 5.52
CA LYS A 95 -6.62 12.83 5.25
C LYS A 95 -6.86 11.34 5.05
N PRO A 96 -8.00 10.79 5.52
CA PRO A 96 -8.36 9.41 5.26
C PRO A 96 -8.69 9.19 3.79
N TYR A 97 -8.18 8.10 3.20
CA TYR A 97 -8.50 7.70 1.83
C TYR A 97 -9.12 6.30 1.74
N ALA A 98 -8.89 5.42 2.72
CA ALA A 98 -9.44 4.07 2.71
C ALA A 98 -9.52 3.44 4.11
N PHE A 99 -10.25 2.30 4.19
CA PHE A 99 -10.20 1.37 5.32
C PHE A 99 -9.78 -0.01 4.81
N GLY A 100 -8.70 -0.54 5.38
CA GLY A 100 -8.18 -1.85 5.05
C GLY A 100 -8.95 -2.98 5.71
N LYS A 101 -8.95 -4.16 5.07
CA LYS A 101 -9.47 -5.40 5.63
C LYS A 101 -8.40 -6.48 5.60
N LEU A 102 -8.26 -7.19 6.71
CA LEU A 102 -7.33 -8.31 6.87
C LEU A 102 -7.97 -9.60 6.37
N VAL A 103 -7.19 -10.44 5.72
CA VAL A 103 -7.61 -11.77 5.22
C VAL A 103 -6.59 -12.81 5.63
N LEU A 104 -7.02 -13.93 6.15
CA LEU A 104 -6.24 -15.17 6.15
C LEU A 104 -6.41 -15.83 4.80
N TRP A 105 -5.34 -15.98 4.03
CA TRP A 105 -5.40 -16.40 2.64
C TRP A 105 -4.35 -17.48 2.31
N SER A 106 -4.69 -18.34 1.34
CA SER A 106 -3.81 -19.34 0.75
C SER A 106 -3.91 -19.30 -0.77
N SER A 107 -2.80 -19.59 -1.46
CA SER A 107 -2.81 -19.79 -2.93
C SER A 107 -3.50 -21.10 -3.34
N ALA A 108 -3.72 -22.03 -2.42
CA ALA A 108 -4.44 -23.27 -2.67
C ALA A 108 -5.96 -23.05 -2.58
N ASP A 109 -6.68 -23.60 -3.55
CA ASP A 109 -8.15 -23.59 -3.56
C ASP A 109 -8.71 -24.42 -2.42
N ASN A 110 -9.79 -23.95 -1.82
CA ASN A 110 -10.53 -24.65 -0.76
C ASN A 110 -9.69 -25.04 0.49
N PHE A 111 -8.52 -24.42 0.66
CA PHE A 111 -7.62 -24.74 1.76
C PHE A 111 -8.01 -24.07 3.08
N ILE A 112 -8.44 -22.80 3.02
CA ILE A 112 -8.74 -22.01 4.21
C ILE A 112 -10.07 -22.46 4.84
N LYS A 113 -10.04 -22.67 6.18
CA LYS A 113 -11.22 -22.84 7.01
C LYS A 113 -11.48 -21.60 7.83
N GLN A 114 -12.76 -21.22 7.98
CA GLN A 114 -13.18 -20.07 8.79
C GLN A 114 -13.24 -20.45 10.29
N ASP A 115 -12.12 -20.92 10.80
CA ASP A 115 -11.93 -21.35 12.19
C ASP A 115 -10.62 -20.79 12.72
N PRO A 116 -10.63 -20.04 13.85
CA PRO A 116 -9.42 -19.54 14.49
C PRO A 116 -8.36 -20.62 14.78
N ASN A 117 -8.78 -21.85 15.05
CA ASN A 117 -7.87 -22.96 15.33
C ASN A 117 -7.26 -23.59 14.08
N PHE A 118 -7.75 -23.25 12.89
CA PHE A 118 -7.20 -23.78 11.64
C PHE A 118 -5.69 -23.55 11.51
N ILE A 119 -5.19 -22.38 11.93
CA ILE A 119 -3.76 -22.05 11.90
C ILE A 119 -2.89 -22.91 12.83
N LEU A 120 -3.50 -23.61 13.78
CA LEU A 120 -2.82 -24.55 14.69
C LEU A 120 -2.64 -25.92 14.03
N SER A 121 -3.45 -26.26 13.04
CA SER A 121 -3.49 -27.59 12.43
C SER A 121 -2.15 -27.99 11.79
N ASP A 122 -1.96 -29.29 11.62
CA ASP A 122 -0.78 -29.86 10.97
C ASP A 122 -0.68 -29.51 9.47
N ALA A 123 -1.78 -29.16 8.83
CA ALA A 123 -1.80 -28.67 7.46
C ALA A 123 -1.10 -27.32 7.29
N VAL A 124 -0.98 -26.53 8.38
CA VAL A 124 -0.36 -25.20 8.37
C VAL A 124 1.00 -25.28 9.08
N LYS A 125 2.08 -25.43 8.31
CA LYS A 125 3.45 -25.48 8.83
C LYS A 125 4.10 -24.10 8.89
N LYS A 126 3.74 -23.19 7.95
CA LYS A 126 4.27 -21.83 7.86
C LYS A 126 3.14 -20.83 7.63
N ILE A 127 3.23 -19.70 8.32
CA ILE A 127 2.28 -18.60 8.28
C ILE A 127 3.03 -17.33 7.88
N ALA A 128 2.71 -16.75 6.74
CA ALA A 128 3.27 -15.47 6.35
C ALA A 128 2.60 -14.33 7.12
N VAL A 129 3.39 -13.50 7.78
CA VAL A 129 2.95 -12.30 8.50
C VAL A 129 3.83 -11.11 8.16
N ALA A 130 3.28 -9.91 8.13
CA ALA A 130 4.12 -8.72 7.99
C ALA A 130 4.71 -8.34 9.35
N ASN A 131 5.88 -7.69 9.35
CA ASN A 131 6.50 -7.20 10.57
C ASN A 131 5.58 -6.19 11.26
N PRO A 132 5.07 -6.47 12.48
CA PRO A 132 4.09 -5.60 13.15
C PRO A 132 4.67 -4.24 13.56
N LYS A 133 6.00 -4.11 13.65
CA LYS A 133 6.66 -2.84 13.97
C LYS A 133 6.69 -1.87 12.78
N LEU A 134 6.56 -2.38 11.57
CA LEU A 134 6.71 -1.60 10.33
C LEU A 134 5.41 -1.52 9.52
N ALA A 135 4.56 -2.55 9.61
CA ALA A 135 3.40 -2.73 8.76
C ALA A 135 2.10 -2.84 9.56
N PRO A 136 1.13 -1.94 9.36
CA PRO A 136 -0.16 -1.95 10.07
C PRO A 136 -0.95 -3.26 9.90
N TYR A 137 -0.87 -3.91 8.75
CA TYR A 137 -1.47 -5.23 8.56
C TYR A 137 -0.78 -6.33 9.38
N GLY A 138 0.51 -6.18 9.70
CA GLY A 138 1.22 -7.05 10.63
C GLY A 138 0.69 -6.85 12.04
N GLU A 139 0.51 -5.60 12.49
CA GLU A 139 -0.11 -5.28 13.78
C GLU A 139 -1.52 -5.89 13.88
N ALA A 140 -2.36 -5.75 12.85
CA ALA A 140 -3.69 -6.33 12.80
C ALA A 140 -3.69 -7.88 12.85
N ALA A 141 -2.73 -8.52 12.18
CA ALA A 141 -2.58 -9.98 12.22
C ALA A 141 -2.21 -10.46 13.63
N TYR A 142 -1.30 -9.77 14.31
CA TYR A 142 -0.93 -10.08 15.70
C TYR A 142 -2.13 -9.91 16.64
N GLN A 143 -2.84 -8.79 16.57
CA GLN A 143 -4.07 -8.53 17.35
C GLN A 143 -5.11 -9.64 17.12
N THR A 144 -5.30 -10.07 15.87
CA THR A 144 -6.22 -11.17 15.53
C THR A 144 -5.81 -12.47 16.22
N MET A 145 -4.54 -12.85 16.12
CA MET A 145 -4.04 -14.10 16.73
C MET A 145 -4.01 -14.03 18.26
N GLU A 146 -3.77 -12.84 18.84
CA GLU A 146 -3.91 -12.61 20.29
C GLU A 146 -5.36 -12.81 20.75
N LYS A 147 -6.33 -12.19 20.05
CA LYS A 147 -7.76 -12.37 20.36
C LYS A 147 -8.19 -13.83 20.25
N TRP A 148 -7.64 -14.59 19.31
CA TRP A 148 -7.89 -16.03 19.18
C TRP A 148 -7.18 -16.88 20.25
N GLY A 149 -6.27 -16.31 21.04
CA GLY A 149 -5.45 -17.05 22.01
C GLY A 149 -4.40 -17.96 21.37
N ASN A 150 -4.05 -17.71 20.12
CA ASN A 150 -3.20 -18.58 19.30
C ASN A 150 -1.80 -18.03 19.05
N LEU A 151 -1.56 -16.72 19.25
CA LEU A 151 -0.33 -16.04 18.84
C LEU A 151 0.95 -16.78 19.27
N LYS A 152 1.11 -17.02 20.56
CA LYS A 152 2.31 -17.70 21.11
C LYS A 152 2.51 -19.12 20.57
N LYS A 153 1.41 -19.83 20.24
CA LYS A 153 1.46 -21.19 19.70
C LYS A 153 1.90 -21.24 18.25
N VAL A 154 1.56 -20.20 17.46
CA VAL A 154 1.85 -20.16 16.03
C VAL A 154 3.08 -19.32 15.67
N GLU A 155 3.59 -18.52 16.60
CA GLU A 155 4.78 -17.69 16.38
C GLU A 155 5.99 -18.47 15.81
N PRO A 156 6.28 -19.73 16.25
CA PRO A 156 7.33 -20.54 15.64
C PRO A 156 7.11 -20.89 14.16
N LYS A 157 5.87 -20.76 13.66
CA LYS A 157 5.52 -21.01 12.25
C LYS A 157 5.68 -19.75 11.38
N PHE A 158 6.06 -18.60 11.92
CA PHE A 158 6.05 -17.34 11.17
C PHE A 158 7.16 -17.26 10.13
N VAL A 159 6.76 -16.77 8.96
CA VAL A 159 7.65 -16.25 7.92
C VAL A 159 7.33 -14.76 7.79
N THR A 160 8.23 -13.93 8.31
CA THR A 160 7.98 -12.50 8.43
C THR A 160 8.45 -11.74 7.19
N GLY A 161 7.52 -11.00 6.57
CA GLY A 161 7.82 -10.06 5.50
C GLY A 161 8.03 -8.63 6.04
N ASP A 162 8.90 -7.86 5.42
CA ASP A 162 9.16 -6.47 5.80
C ASP A 162 7.95 -5.56 5.57
N ASN A 163 7.07 -5.97 4.66
CA ASN A 163 5.81 -5.30 4.33
C ASN A 163 4.76 -6.32 3.88
N ILE A 164 3.51 -5.86 3.74
CA ILE A 164 2.40 -6.75 3.36
C ILE A 164 2.50 -7.27 1.92
N GLY A 165 3.22 -6.59 1.04
CA GLY A 165 3.48 -7.08 -0.32
C GLY A 165 4.39 -8.31 -0.31
N LYS A 166 5.47 -8.29 0.47
CA LYS A 166 6.37 -9.44 0.64
C LYS A 166 5.68 -10.60 1.36
N THR A 167 4.86 -10.29 2.36
CA THR A 167 4.00 -11.29 3.05
C THR A 167 3.08 -12.00 2.06
N PHE A 168 2.41 -11.24 1.20
CA PHE A 168 1.58 -11.80 0.14
C PHE A 168 2.38 -12.69 -0.81
N GLN A 169 3.59 -12.29 -1.21
CA GLN A 169 4.44 -13.13 -2.07
C GLN A 169 4.78 -14.47 -1.42
N TYR A 170 5.10 -14.51 -0.12
CA TYR A 170 5.36 -15.77 0.57
C TYR A 170 4.16 -16.74 0.53
N ALA A 171 2.95 -16.25 0.74
CA ALA A 171 1.75 -17.06 0.63
C ALA A 171 1.41 -17.43 -0.84
N LYS A 172 1.60 -16.48 -1.77
CA LYS A 172 1.33 -16.67 -3.19
C LYS A 172 2.21 -17.74 -3.83
N THR A 173 3.46 -17.81 -3.43
CA THR A 173 4.43 -18.78 -3.95
C THR A 173 4.50 -20.06 -3.13
N ALA A 174 3.56 -20.29 -2.20
CA ALA A 174 3.49 -21.42 -1.29
C ALA A 174 4.73 -21.62 -0.38
N ASN A 175 5.58 -20.57 -0.23
CA ASN A 175 6.63 -20.56 0.79
C ASN A 175 6.05 -20.54 2.22
N ALA A 176 4.80 -20.12 2.36
CA ALA A 176 3.94 -20.34 3.52
C ALA A 176 2.58 -20.85 3.03
N GLN A 177 2.00 -21.83 3.71
CA GLN A 177 0.69 -22.40 3.35
C GLN A 177 -0.40 -21.36 3.44
N VAL A 178 -0.30 -20.45 4.41
CA VAL A 178 -1.24 -19.35 4.62
C VAL A 178 -0.50 -18.05 4.88
N GLY A 179 -1.18 -16.92 4.63
CA GLY A 179 -0.67 -15.60 5.00
C GLY A 179 -1.80 -14.68 5.46
N PHE A 180 -1.49 -13.83 6.44
CA PHE A 180 -2.33 -12.69 6.76
C PHE A 180 -2.00 -11.56 5.76
N VAL A 181 -2.93 -11.31 4.85
CA VAL A 181 -2.75 -10.39 3.71
C VAL A 181 -3.83 -9.30 3.68
N ALA A 182 -3.64 -8.29 2.85
CA ALA A 182 -4.67 -7.27 2.64
C ALA A 182 -5.72 -7.77 1.61
N LEU A 183 -7.00 -7.47 1.85
CA LEU A 183 -8.08 -7.84 0.95
C LEU A 183 -7.84 -7.31 -0.48
N SER A 184 -7.28 -6.12 -0.62
CA SER A 184 -6.93 -5.49 -1.91
C SER A 184 -5.93 -6.28 -2.76
N GLN A 185 -5.18 -7.22 -2.16
CA GLN A 185 -4.19 -8.04 -2.87
C GLN A 185 -4.78 -9.30 -3.50
N VAL A 186 -5.93 -9.75 -2.99
CA VAL A 186 -6.48 -11.08 -3.30
C VAL A 186 -7.95 -11.06 -3.75
N TYR A 187 -8.58 -9.87 -3.77
CA TYR A 187 -10.01 -9.74 -4.00
C TYR A 187 -10.31 -8.67 -5.04
N LYS A 188 -11.12 -9.01 -6.02
CA LYS A 188 -11.58 -8.10 -7.07
C LYS A 188 -13.00 -8.51 -7.52
N ASN A 189 -13.86 -7.52 -7.80
CA ASN A 189 -15.21 -7.75 -8.30
C ASN A 189 -16.05 -8.72 -7.43
N GLY A 190 -15.96 -8.58 -6.10
CA GLY A 190 -16.78 -9.34 -5.17
C GLY A 190 -16.30 -10.75 -4.86
N LYS A 191 -15.11 -11.18 -5.34
CA LYS A 191 -14.58 -12.54 -5.15
C LYS A 191 -13.06 -12.58 -5.00
N PHE A 192 -12.54 -13.65 -4.42
CA PHE A 192 -11.11 -13.94 -4.47
C PHE A 192 -10.66 -14.17 -5.91
N THR A 193 -9.54 -13.59 -6.29
CA THR A 193 -9.01 -13.69 -7.66
C THR A 193 -8.44 -15.07 -7.96
N PHE A 194 -7.93 -15.75 -6.94
CA PHE A 194 -7.48 -17.15 -6.94
C PHE A 194 -7.27 -17.63 -5.51
N GLY A 195 -7.07 -18.93 -5.31
CA GLY A 195 -6.88 -19.54 -4.01
C GLY A 195 -8.11 -19.45 -3.12
N SER A 196 -7.93 -19.53 -1.82
CA SER A 196 -8.98 -19.46 -0.83
C SER A 196 -8.67 -18.49 0.29
N GLY A 197 -9.69 -17.91 0.92
CA GLY A 197 -9.48 -16.92 1.95
C GLY A 197 -10.65 -16.79 2.93
N TRP A 198 -10.31 -16.27 4.12
CA TRP A 198 -11.26 -15.88 5.14
C TRP A 198 -11.03 -14.40 5.48
N ILE A 199 -12.02 -13.55 5.17
CA ILE A 199 -12.00 -12.15 5.60
C ILE A 199 -12.17 -12.15 7.12
N ILE A 200 -11.15 -11.66 7.82
CA ILE A 200 -11.13 -11.66 9.27
C ILE A 200 -12.21 -10.72 9.80
N PRO A 201 -13.04 -11.15 10.77
CA PRO A 201 -14.03 -10.29 11.39
C PRO A 201 -13.42 -9.01 11.95
N ALA A 202 -14.12 -7.88 11.74
CA ALA A 202 -13.60 -6.55 12.06
C ALA A 202 -13.35 -6.32 13.57
N ASP A 203 -13.97 -7.13 14.43
CA ASP A 203 -13.78 -7.11 15.87
C ASP A 203 -12.51 -7.84 16.34
N CYS A 204 -11.79 -8.53 15.44
CA CYS A 204 -10.55 -9.23 15.76
C CYS A 204 -9.31 -8.33 15.79
N TYR A 205 -9.39 -7.12 15.24
CA TYR A 205 -8.29 -6.17 15.18
C TYR A 205 -8.81 -4.73 15.16
N LYS A 206 -7.96 -3.75 15.47
CA LYS A 206 -8.30 -2.33 15.36
C LYS A 206 -8.53 -1.94 13.90
N PRO A 207 -9.49 -1.07 13.60
CA PRO A 207 -9.74 -0.61 12.24
C PRO A 207 -8.45 -0.12 11.55
N ILE A 208 -8.18 -0.63 10.36
CA ILE A 208 -7.01 -0.22 9.55
C ILE A 208 -7.42 1.01 8.73
N ARG A 209 -7.63 2.14 9.41
CA ARG A 209 -7.85 3.43 8.73
C ARG A 209 -6.53 3.84 8.07
N GLN A 210 -6.61 4.25 6.81
CA GLN A 210 -5.47 4.60 5.96
C GLN A 210 -5.59 6.06 5.56
N ASP A 211 -4.56 6.82 5.89
CA ASP A 211 -4.48 8.26 5.59
C ASP A 211 -3.31 8.54 4.61
N SER A 212 -3.49 9.59 3.82
CA SER A 212 -2.45 10.12 2.92
C SER A 212 -2.01 11.52 3.38
#